data_48e9129909f0f98c709706097decee8a
#
_entry.id   48e9129909f0f98c709706097decee8a
#
_cell.length_a   1.000
_cell.length_b   1.000
_cell.length_c   1.000
_cell.angle_alpha   90.00
_cell.angle_beta   90.00
_cell.angle_gamma   90.00
#
_symmetry.space_group_name_H-M   'P 1'
#
loop_
_entity.id
_entity.type
_entity.pdbx_description
1 polymer ?
#
loop_
_entity_poly.entity_id
_entity_poly.type
_entity_poly.pdbx_seq_one_letter_code
_entity_poly.pdbx_strand_id
1 'polypeptide(L)'
;MVFYWTMGLVSGIYNNMLSGIRVFSSDLVWRQILSDLNAVVLDMPSATDINLDNVDMPTPISAQELKALLIRAGDNTDILNTVFGRPVSLSNLQSQIIATLYNTGGLSLSHLKGALGYAPDTSTHAVDTAIYQLRKMFGHEFIINDNGVYRLGRI
;
A
#
# COMPACT_ATOMS: atom_id res chain seq x y z
N MET A 1 -16.36 -14.73 -5.49
CA MET A 1 -14.97 -14.53 -5.08
C MET A 1 -14.35 -15.80 -4.49
N VAL A 2 -15.05 -16.46 -3.63
CA VAL A 2 -14.57 -17.67 -2.96
C VAL A 2 -14.15 -18.77 -3.94
N PHE A 3 -14.80 -18.84 -5.09
CA PHE A 3 -14.50 -19.85 -6.09
C PHE A 3 -13.07 -19.82 -6.64
N TYR A 4 -12.39 -18.67 -6.59
CA TYR A 4 -10.97 -18.60 -6.98
C TYR A 4 -10.12 -19.51 -6.12
N TRP A 5 -10.43 -19.56 -4.87
CA TRP A 5 -9.67 -20.29 -3.88
C TRP A 5 -9.96 -21.77 -3.93
N THR A 6 -11.16 -22.12 -4.35
CA THR A 6 -11.49 -23.51 -4.62
C THR A 6 -10.59 -24.09 -5.71
N MET A 7 -10.32 -23.32 -6.75
CA MET A 7 -9.38 -23.72 -7.79
C MET A 7 -7.95 -23.84 -7.25
N GLY A 8 -7.53 -22.93 -6.41
CA GLY A 8 -6.23 -22.97 -5.77
C GLY A 8 -6.05 -24.17 -4.87
N LEU A 9 -7.10 -24.60 -4.18
CA LEU A 9 -7.06 -25.76 -3.33
C LEU A 9 -6.83 -27.06 -4.10
N VAL A 10 -7.30 -27.11 -5.34
CA VAL A 10 -7.12 -28.31 -6.18
C VAL A 10 -5.70 -28.39 -6.71
N SER A 11 -5.04 -27.27 -6.86
CA SER A 11 -3.71 -27.22 -7.46
C SER A 11 -2.64 -26.97 -6.41
N GLY A 12 -1.73 -27.90 -6.23
CA GLY A 12 -0.60 -27.76 -5.31
C GLY A 12 0.33 -26.59 -5.64
N ILE A 13 0.24 -25.99 -6.84
CA ILE A 13 1.10 -24.88 -7.23
C ILE A 13 0.87 -23.62 -6.42
N TYR A 14 -0.30 -23.49 -5.75
CA TYR A 14 -0.61 -22.31 -4.95
C TYR A 14 -0.27 -22.47 -3.47
N ASN A 15 0.13 -23.65 -3.03
CA ASN A 15 0.30 -23.95 -1.61
C ASN A 15 1.30 -23.06 -0.89
N ASN A 16 2.34 -22.60 -1.56
CA ASN A 16 3.39 -21.77 -0.95
C ASN A 16 3.48 -20.40 -1.58
N MET A 17 2.41 -19.95 -2.22
CA MET A 17 2.43 -18.72 -3.01
C MET A 17 2.75 -17.49 -2.18
N LEU A 18 2.23 -17.42 -0.97
CA LEU A 18 2.43 -16.29 -0.07
C LEU A 18 3.38 -16.62 1.09
N SER A 19 4.18 -17.66 0.95
CA SER A 19 5.09 -18.07 2.01
C SER A 19 6.04 -16.94 2.42
N GLY A 20 6.15 -16.72 3.73
CA GLY A 20 7.01 -15.68 4.28
C GLY A 20 6.38 -14.29 4.33
N ILE A 21 5.24 -14.08 3.70
CA ILE A 21 4.53 -12.79 3.74
C ILE A 21 3.74 -12.70 5.04
N ARG A 22 4.01 -11.66 5.83
CA ARG A 22 3.32 -11.37 7.09
C ARG A 22 2.22 -10.37 6.82
N VAL A 23 1.00 -10.72 7.14
CA VAL A 23 -0.16 -9.90 6.80
C VAL A 23 -1.27 -10.04 7.83
N PHE A 24 -1.93 -8.92 8.14
CA PHE A 24 -3.12 -8.88 8.96
C PHE A 24 -4.34 -8.59 8.09
N SER A 25 -5.46 -9.22 8.42
CA SER A 25 -6.79 -8.85 7.91
C SER A 25 -7.81 -9.02 9.03
N SER A 26 -8.75 -8.10 9.14
CA SER A 26 -9.90 -8.24 10.04
C SER A 26 -11.00 -9.13 9.46
N ASP A 27 -10.97 -9.36 8.15
CA ASP A 27 -11.96 -10.19 7.45
C ASP A 27 -11.61 -11.67 7.60
N LEU A 28 -12.51 -12.43 8.22
CA LEU A 28 -12.29 -13.85 8.49
C LEU A 28 -12.12 -14.67 7.20
N VAL A 29 -12.81 -14.31 6.14
CA VAL A 29 -12.68 -14.98 4.84
C VAL A 29 -11.29 -14.77 4.29
N TRP A 30 -10.80 -13.55 4.31
CA TRP A 30 -9.45 -13.25 3.84
C TRP A 30 -8.38 -13.90 4.71
N ARG A 31 -8.59 -13.96 6.03
CA ARG A 31 -7.64 -14.68 6.92
C ARG A 31 -7.49 -16.14 6.50
N GLN A 32 -8.61 -16.78 6.18
CA GLN A 32 -8.59 -18.17 5.74
C GLN A 32 -7.88 -18.31 4.39
N ILE A 33 -8.18 -17.45 3.43
CA ILE A 33 -7.55 -17.45 2.11
C ILE A 33 -6.02 -17.27 2.24
N LEU A 34 -5.59 -16.30 3.03
CA LEU A 34 -4.18 -16.03 3.25
C LEU A 34 -3.48 -17.24 3.89
N SER A 35 -4.12 -17.87 4.86
CA SER A 35 -3.61 -19.07 5.51
C SER A 35 -3.48 -20.23 4.53
N ASP A 36 -4.46 -20.41 3.66
CA ASP A 36 -4.44 -21.47 2.65
C ASP A 36 -3.30 -21.29 1.65
N LEU A 37 -2.86 -20.06 1.42
CA LEU A 37 -1.73 -19.73 0.55
C LEU A 37 -0.39 -19.65 1.31
N ASN A 38 -0.39 -20.07 2.56
CA ASN A 38 0.79 -20.11 3.44
C ASN A 38 1.37 -18.75 3.83
N ALA A 39 0.58 -17.68 3.79
CA ALA A 39 0.97 -16.43 4.41
C ALA A 39 1.00 -16.57 5.95
N VAL A 40 1.82 -15.77 6.60
CA VAL A 40 1.80 -15.64 8.05
C VAL A 40 0.69 -14.68 8.42
N VAL A 41 -0.44 -15.22 8.87
CA VAL A 41 -1.62 -14.42 9.23
C VAL A 41 -1.47 -13.94 10.67
N LEU A 42 -1.46 -12.62 10.84
CA LEU A 42 -1.25 -12.00 12.15
C LEU A 42 -2.59 -11.87 12.89
N ASP A 43 -2.54 -12.01 14.22
CA ASP A 43 -3.74 -11.88 15.07
C ASP A 43 -4.14 -10.43 15.29
N MET A 44 -3.17 -9.52 15.22
CA MET A 44 -3.37 -8.10 15.45
C MET A 44 -2.65 -7.28 14.39
N PRO A 45 -3.19 -6.09 14.05
CA PRO A 45 -2.48 -5.21 13.11
C PRO A 45 -1.18 -4.69 13.73
N SER A 46 -0.18 -4.52 12.87
CA SER A 46 1.11 -3.96 13.26
C SER A 46 1.52 -2.91 12.25
N ALA A 47 2.08 -1.81 12.71
CA ALA A 47 2.56 -0.75 11.84
C ALA A 47 3.79 -1.15 11.01
N THR A 48 4.45 -2.26 11.36
CA THR A 48 5.61 -2.76 10.62
C THR A 48 5.28 -3.87 9.63
N ASP A 49 4.06 -4.38 9.67
CA ASP A 49 3.61 -5.47 8.80
C ASP A 49 2.46 -5.00 7.89
N ILE A 50 2.16 -5.78 6.87
CA ILE A 50 1.09 -5.46 5.93
C ILE A 50 -0.26 -5.55 6.64
N ASN A 51 -1.08 -4.52 6.51
CA ASN A 51 -2.47 -4.54 6.94
C ASN A 51 -3.37 -4.53 5.71
N LEU A 52 -3.99 -5.67 5.40
CA LEU A 52 -4.82 -5.83 4.22
C LEU A 52 -6.06 -4.94 4.26
N ASP A 53 -6.53 -4.56 5.45
CA ASP A 53 -7.67 -3.66 5.60
C ASP A 53 -7.39 -2.27 5.00
N ASN A 54 -6.12 -1.88 4.92
CA ASN A 54 -5.70 -0.59 4.36
C ASN A 54 -5.33 -0.67 2.88
N VAL A 55 -5.46 -1.82 2.26
CA VAL A 55 -5.09 -2.04 0.86
C VAL A 55 -6.35 -2.07 0.01
N ASP A 56 -6.38 -1.25 -1.04
CA ASP A 56 -7.45 -1.30 -2.03
C ASP A 56 -7.28 -2.56 -2.87
N MET A 57 -8.24 -3.47 -2.74
CA MET A 57 -8.16 -4.75 -3.40
C MET A 57 -9.27 -4.88 -4.42
N PRO A 58 -8.91 -4.99 -5.72
CA PRO A 58 -9.91 -5.29 -6.74
C PRO A 58 -10.48 -6.71 -6.52
N THR A 59 -11.75 -6.85 -6.72
CA THR A 59 -12.41 -8.16 -6.68
C THR A 59 -13.16 -8.36 -7.98
N PRO A 60 -13.01 -9.49 -8.63
CA PRO A 60 -12.19 -10.66 -8.27
C PRO A 60 -10.70 -10.41 -8.46
N ILE A 61 -9.86 -11.15 -7.74
CA ILE A 61 -8.41 -11.06 -7.84
C ILE A 61 -7.82 -12.48 -7.89
N SER A 62 -6.81 -12.69 -8.74
CA SER A 62 -6.09 -13.96 -8.80
C SER A 62 -5.06 -14.06 -7.67
N ALA A 63 -4.58 -15.27 -7.40
CA ALA A 63 -3.54 -15.48 -6.40
C ALA A 63 -2.24 -14.76 -6.76
N GLN A 64 -1.88 -14.71 -8.04
CA GLN A 64 -0.69 -14.01 -8.51
C GLN A 64 -0.81 -12.50 -8.35
N GLU A 65 -1.98 -11.94 -8.67
CA GLU A 65 -2.26 -10.54 -8.48
C GLU A 65 -2.24 -10.16 -7.00
N LEU A 66 -2.79 -11.03 -6.15
CA LEU A 66 -2.76 -10.84 -4.70
C LEU A 66 -1.32 -10.82 -4.20
N LYS A 67 -0.48 -11.74 -4.65
CA LYS A 67 0.93 -11.77 -4.27
C LYS A 67 1.64 -10.48 -4.66
N ALA A 68 1.46 -10.01 -5.90
CA ALA A 68 2.07 -8.78 -6.38
C ALA A 68 1.62 -7.56 -5.55
N LEU A 69 0.34 -7.52 -5.21
CA LEU A 69 -0.24 -6.45 -4.39
C LEU A 69 0.36 -6.44 -2.98
N LEU A 70 0.51 -7.62 -2.36
CA LEU A 70 1.08 -7.73 -1.01
C LEU A 70 2.56 -7.38 -0.99
N ILE A 71 3.33 -7.77 -1.99
CA ILE A 71 4.75 -7.40 -2.10
C ILE A 71 4.87 -5.87 -2.18
N ARG A 72 4.06 -5.23 -3.00
CA ARG A 72 4.06 -3.76 -3.11
C ARG A 72 3.69 -3.09 -1.79
N ALA A 73 2.69 -3.62 -1.10
CA ALA A 73 2.29 -3.08 0.20
C ALA A 73 3.40 -3.23 1.25
N GLY A 74 4.12 -4.36 1.22
CA GLY A 74 5.28 -4.58 2.10
C GLY A 74 6.42 -3.62 1.80
N ASP A 75 6.73 -3.39 0.53
CA ASP A 75 7.75 -2.42 0.13
C ASP A 75 7.40 -1.01 0.58
N ASN A 76 6.14 -0.62 0.47
CA ASN A 76 5.68 0.68 0.96
C ASN A 76 5.84 0.81 2.48
N THR A 77 5.56 -0.25 3.23
CA THR A 77 5.76 -0.27 4.68
C THR A 77 7.23 -0.07 5.03
N ASP A 78 8.14 -0.72 4.32
CA ASP A 78 9.58 -0.57 4.53
C ASP A 78 10.05 0.87 4.23
N ILE A 79 9.52 1.47 3.17
CA ILE A 79 9.81 2.87 2.82
C ILE A 79 9.35 3.79 3.94
N LEU A 80 8.15 3.60 4.47
CA LEU A 80 7.64 4.42 5.56
C LEU A 80 8.52 4.32 6.80
N ASN A 81 8.96 3.12 7.16
CA ASN A 81 9.86 2.93 8.29
C ASN A 81 11.21 3.63 8.06
N THR A 82 11.70 3.64 6.84
CA THR A 82 12.93 4.34 6.47
C THR A 82 12.76 5.86 6.59
N VAL A 83 11.66 6.39 6.04
CA VAL A 83 11.39 7.83 6.03
C VAL A 83 11.19 8.39 7.44
N PHE A 84 10.42 7.69 8.26
CA PHE A 84 10.07 8.19 9.60
C PHE A 84 11.00 7.72 10.70
N GLY A 85 11.79 6.67 10.47
CA GLY A 85 12.64 6.07 11.51
C GLY A 85 11.86 5.39 12.63
N ARG A 86 10.55 5.28 12.48
CA ARG A 86 9.63 4.66 13.44
C ARG A 86 8.37 4.23 12.71
N PRO A 87 7.62 3.25 13.24
CA PRO A 87 6.34 2.88 12.66
C PRO A 87 5.34 4.02 12.73
N VAL A 88 4.64 4.28 11.61
CA VAL A 88 3.57 5.28 11.52
C VAL A 88 2.35 4.64 10.87
N SER A 89 1.18 5.09 11.29
CA SER A 89 -0.09 4.63 10.73
C SER A 89 -0.66 5.73 9.82
N LEU A 90 -0.77 5.42 8.54
CA LEU A 90 -1.25 6.34 7.52
C LEU A 90 -2.32 5.67 6.66
N SER A 91 -3.14 6.47 6.00
CA SER A 91 -4.07 5.95 4.99
C SER A 91 -3.30 5.36 3.81
N ASN A 92 -3.98 4.54 3.02
CA ASN A 92 -3.39 3.95 1.83
C ASN A 92 -2.87 5.03 0.86
N LEU A 93 -3.66 6.05 0.59
CA LEU A 93 -3.27 7.14 -0.31
C LEU A 93 -2.06 7.91 0.22
N GLN A 94 -2.05 8.24 1.51
CA GLN A 94 -0.91 8.93 2.15
C GLN A 94 0.36 8.10 2.03
N SER A 95 0.29 6.80 2.30
CA SER A 95 1.43 5.89 2.19
C SER A 95 1.94 5.80 0.75
N GLN A 96 1.05 5.73 -0.23
CA GLN A 96 1.41 5.66 -1.63
C GLN A 96 2.09 6.95 -2.11
N ILE A 97 1.61 8.10 -1.65
CA ILE A 97 2.23 9.39 -1.99
C ILE A 97 3.67 9.42 -1.48
N ILE A 98 3.89 9.06 -0.23
CA ILE A 98 5.22 9.07 0.38
C ILE A 98 6.14 8.09 -0.36
N ALA A 99 5.68 6.87 -0.61
CA ALA A 99 6.47 5.87 -1.31
C ALA A 99 6.83 6.31 -2.73
N THR A 100 5.88 6.90 -3.44
CA THR A 100 6.10 7.39 -4.80
C THR A 100 7.12 8.52 -4.83
N LEU A 101 7.00 9.50 -3.93
CA LEU A 101 7.96 10.61 -3.85
C LEU A 101 9.34 10.13 -3.41
N TYR A 102 9.40 9.16 -2.51
CA TYR A 102 10.66 8.56 -2.08
C TYR A 102 11.39 7.88 -3.25
N ASN A 103 10.67 7.07 -4.02
CA ASN A 103 11.24 6.29 -5.11
C ASN A 103 11.65 7.14 -6.31
N THR A 104 10.91 8.22 -6.57
CA THR A 104 11.16 9.08 -7.75
C THR A 104 12.05 10.26 -7.47
N GLY A 105 12.20 10.66 -6.21
CA GLY A 105 12.91 11.87 -5.83
C GLY A 105 12.13 13.15 -6.04
N GLY A 106 10.95 13.09 -6.59
CA GLY A 106 10.05 14.22 -6.79
C GLY A 106 9.26 14.11 -8.08
N LEU A 107 8.03 14.60 -8.07
CA LEU A 107 7.13 14.60 -9.23
C LEU A 107 6.28 15.87 -9.23
N SER A 108 5.90 16.34 -10.42
CA SER A 108 4.84 17.33 -10.54
C SER A 108 3.51 16.73 -10.09
N LEU A 109 2.53 17.59 -9.78
CA LEU A 109 1.22 17.11 -9.32
C LEU A 109 0.55 16.20 -10.35
N SER A 110 0.62 16.55 -11.63
CA SER A 110 0.01 15.73 -12.69
C SER A 110 0.69 14.37 -12.82
N HIS A 111 2.01 14.32 -12.75
CA HIS A 111 2.75 13.06 -12.77
C HIS A 111 2.51 12.22 -11.51
N LEU A 112 2.39 12.87 -10.37
CA LEU A 112 2.07 12.19 -9.12
C LEU A 112 0.67 11.55 -9.20
N LYS A 113 -0.32 12.28 -9.68
CA LYS A 113 -1.67 11.74 -9.88
C LYS A 113 -1.65 10.54 -10.82
N GLY A 114 -0.91 10.62 -11.92
CA GLY A 114 -0.75 9.52 -12.86
C GLY A 114 -0.10 8.30 -12.22
N ALA A 115 0.96 8.50 -11.45
CA ALA A 115 1.65 7.42 -10.74
C ALA A 115 0.75 6.74 -9.70
N LEU A 116 -0.22 7.47 -9.15
CA LEU A 116 -1.19 6.94 -8.19
C LEU A 116 -2.41 6.29 -8.86
N GLY A 117 -2.45 6.24 -10.18
CA GLY A 117 -3.50 5.57 -10.93
C GLY A 117 -4.68 6.45 -11.34
N TYR A 118 -4.62 7.75 -11.14
CA TYR A 118 -5.68 8.66 -11.59
C TYR A 118 -5.54 8.94 -13.08
N ALA A 119 -6.68 9.02 -13.78
CA ALA A 119 -6.69 9.40 -15.18
C ALA A 119 -6.22 10.85 -15.36
N PRO A 120 -5.55 11.19 -16.50
CA PRO A 120 -5.00 12.53 -16.71
C PRO A 120 -6.03 13.65 -16.65
N ASP A 121 -7.26 13.36 -17.02
CA ASP A 121 -8.38 14.31 -17.05
C ASP A 121 -9.23 14.30 -15.76
N THR A 122 -8.82 13.54 -14.76
CA THR A 122 -9.54 13.47 -13.50
C THR A 122 -9.33 14.74 -12.69
N SER A 123 -10.42 15.42 -12.36
CA SER A 123 -10.40 16.60 -11.49
C SER A 123 -10.62 16.20 -10.04
N THR A 124 -9.70 15.43 -9.48
CA THR A 124 -9.79 15.02 -8.08
C THR A 124 -8.92 15.91 -7.21
N HIS A 125 -9.41 16.23 -6.02
CA HIS A 125 -8.65 16.92 -4.99
C HIS A 125 -8.12 15.97 -3.92
N ALA A 126 -8.27 14.66 -4.10
CA ALA A 126 -7.85 13.68 -3.11
C ALA A 126 -6.36 13.76 -2.80
N VAL A 127 -5.53 13.92 -3.84
CA VAL A 127 -4.06 14.02 -3.68
C VAL A 127 -3.69 15.32 -2.96
N ASP A 128 -4.29 16.44 -3.35
CA ASP A 128 -4.05 17.73 -2.69
C ASP A 128 -4.43 17.69 -1.22
N THR A 129 -5.58 17.09 -0.92
CA THR A 129 -6.05 16.92 0.46
C THR A 129 -5.10 16.05 1.27
N ALA A 130 -4.65 14.94 0.70
CA ALA A 130 -3.71 14.05 1.37
C ALA A 130 -2.36 14.73 1.66
N ILE A 131 -1.85 15.51 0.72
CA ILE A 131 -0.63 16.29 0.91
C ILE A 131 -0.81 17.31 2.03
N TYR A 132 -1.93 18.01 2.03
CA TYR A 132 -2.25 18.97 3.09
C TYR A 132 -2.29 18.29 4.46
N GLN A 133 -2.92 17.13 4.56
CA GLN A 133 -2.99 16.37 5.80
C GLN A 133 -1.62 15.90 6.27
N LEU A 134 -0.78 15.43 5.35
CA LEU A 134 0.59 15.02 5.67
C LEU A 134 1.42 16.19 6.22
N ARG A 135 1.30 17.36 5.61
CA ARG A 135 1.97 18.56 6.11
C ARG A 135 1.47 18.97 7.48
N LYS A 136 0.16 18.82 7.72
CA LYS A 136 -0.42 19.14 9.01
C LYS A 136 0.06 18.19 10.11
N MET A 137 0.27 16.90 9.79
CA MET A 137 0.73 15.91 10.76
C MET A 137 2.23 15.98 11.05
N PHE A 138 3.05 16.25 10.03
CA PHE A 138 4.50 16.09 10.12
C PHE A 138 5.27 17.40 9.92
N GLY A 139 4.58 18.48 9.61
CA GLY A 139 5.20 19.77 9.39
C GLY A 139 5.12 20.21 7.93
N HIS A 140 5.14 21.52 7.73
CA HIS A 140 5.00 22.10 6.40
C HIS A 140 6.15 21.74 5.45
N GLU A 141 7.33 21.49 6.00
CA GLU A 141 8.52 21.14 5.23
C GLU A 141 8.63 19.65 4.91
N PHE A 142 7.68 18.85 5.36
CA PHE A 142 7.71 17.41 5.09
C PHE A 142 7.53 17.10 3.61
N ILE A 143 6.62 17.80 2.93
CA ILE A 143 6.47 17.73 1.49
C ILE A 143 6.69 19.13 0.93
N ILE A 144 7.72 19.27 0.13
CA ILE A 144 8.14 20.54 -0.44
C ILE A 144 7.60 20.65 -1.86
N ASN A 145 7.06 21.83 -2.19
CA ASN A 145 6.70 22.18 -3.57
C ASN A 145 7.78 23.13 -4.09
N ASP A 146 8.65 22.63 -4.94
CA ASP A 146 9.74 23.38 -5.55
C ASP A 146 9.44 23.59 -7.03
N ASN A 147 8.93 24.77 -7.38
CA ASN A 147 8.55 25.13 -8.75
C ASN A 147 7.58 24.14 -9.41
N GLY A 148 6.61 23.65 -8.65
CA GLY A 148 5.61 22.71 -9.13
C GLY A 148 5.99 21.25 -9.00
N VAL A 149 7.17 20.95 -8.50
CA VAL A 149 7.62 19.58 -8.24
C VAL A 149 7.51 19.31 -6.74
N TYR A 150 6.72 18.30 -6.38
CA TYR A 150 6.60 17.85 -5.00
C TYR A 150 7.69 16.85 -4.69
N ARG A 151 8.35 17.01 -3.56
CA ARG A 151 9.37 16.09 -3.06
C ARG A 151 9.33 15.99 -1.56
N LEU A 152 9.88 14.90 -1.03
CA LEU A 152 10.00 14.73 0.41
C LEU A 152 11.07 15.67 0.96
N GLY A 153 10.75 16.33 2.05
CA GLY A 153 11.66 17.20 2.79
C GLY A 153 11.97 16.64 4.17
N ARG A 154 11.82 17.46 5.19
CA ARG A 154 12.14 17.12 6.57
C ARG A 154 10.89 17.00 7.42
N ILE A 155 10.97 16.11 8.37
CA ILE A 155 9.95 16.00 9.42
C ILE A 155 10.24 17.02 10.51
#